data_544c129fee6a6a294d08a62e6a691aec
#
_entry.id   544c129fee6a6a294d08a62e6a691aec
#
_cell.length_a   1.000
_cell.length_b   1.000
_cell.length_c   1.000
_cell.angle_alpha   90.00
_cell.angle_beta   90.00
_cell.angle_gamma   90.00
#
_symmetry.space_group_name_H-M   'P 1'
#
loop_
_entity.id
_entity.type
_entity.pdbx_description
1 polymer ?
#
loop_
_entity_poly.entity_id
_entity_poly.type
_entity_poly.pdbx_seq_one_letter_code
_entity_poly.pdbx_strand_id
1 'polypeptide(L)'
;MNDASETIALLNNRVSVRSYKDDPVPEELIDQVLQAAFRAPTSSNIQTYSVIIVQDPVIRKQLAAVAGGQKHVEKAPVFLAFCADLTRLEYALAKNGNTLVDNNLEAGLVASVDAALVGMSTYLAAESVGLKGVMIGALRNDAVATARILGLPSQVYCVFGMGLGFP
;
A
#
# COMPACT_ATOMS: atom_id res chain seq x y z
N MET A 1 -29.10 -3.45 -23.26
CA MET A 1 -28.42 -3.24 -21.98
C MET A 1 -26.96 -3.07 -22.33
N ASN A 2 -26.36 -1.91 -22.04
CA ASN A 2 -24.93 -1.76 -22.23
C ASN A 2 -24.25 -2.66 -21.20
N ASP A 3 -23.56 -3.70 -21.66
CA ASP A 3 -22.71 -4.49 -20.78
C ASP A 3 -21.65 -3.56 -20.21
N ALA A 4 -21.59 -3.45 -18.88
CA ALA A 4 -20.57 -2.66 -18.22
C ALA A 4 -19.20 -3.23 -18.59
N SER A 5 -18.20 -2.37 -18.85
CA SER A 5 -16.83 -2.85 -19.07
C SER A 5 -16.35 -3.67 -17.86
N GLU A 6 -15.41 -4.58 -18.08
CA GLU A 6 -14.82 -5.40 -16.99
C GLU A 6 -14.33 -4.54 -15.82
N THR A 7 -13.72 -3.39 -16.10
CA THR A 7 -13.26 -2.45 -15.07
C THR A 7 -14.43 -1.89 -14.24
N ILE A 8 -15.53 -1.52 -14.88
CA ILE A 8 -16.73 -1.02 -14.18
C ILE A 8 -17.34 -2.14 -13.35
N ALA A 9 -17.38 -3.36 -13.87
CA ALA A 9 -17.88 -4.52 -13.14
C ALA A 9 -17.02 -4.81 -11.88
N LEU A 10 -15.68 -4.77 -11.99
CA LEU A 10 -14.77 -4.90 -10.85
C LEU A 10 -15.04 -3.84 -9.77
N LEU A 11 -15.17 -2.57 -10.18
CA LEU A 11 -15.43 -1.46 -9.25
C LEU A 11 -16.78 -1.63 -8.53
N ASN A 12 -17.82 -2.02 -9.25
CA ASN A 12 -19.17 -2.21 -8.69
C ASN A 12 -19.24 -3.42 -7.73
N ASN A 13 -18.45 -4.46 -7.99
CA ASN A 13 -18.42 -5.68 -7.18
C ASN A 13 -17.37 -5.65 -6.05
N ARG A 14 -16.58 -4.57 -5.96
CA ARG A 14 -15.55 -4.43 -4.94
C ARG A 14 -16.15 -4.35 -3.54
N VAL A 15 -15.73 -5.25 -2.68
CA VAL A 15 -16.06 -5.26 -1.25
C VAL A 15 -14.79 -5.50 -0.41
N SER A 16 -14.78 -4.99 0.82
CA SER A 16 -13.68 -5.24 1.76
C SER A 16 -13.80 -6.65 2.33
N VAL A 17 -12.84 -7.51 1.99
CA VAL A 17 -12.75 -8.90 2.46
C VAL A 17 -11.68 -9.00 3.55
N ARG A 18 -12.02 -9.65 4.68
CA ARG A 18 -11.17 -9.79 5.87
C ARG A 18 -10.96 -11.24 6.30
N SER A 19 -11.51 -12.17 5.53
CA SER A 19 -11.33 -13.62 5.71
C SER A 19 -10.88 -14.22 4.40
N TYR A 20 -9.86 -15.03 4.43
CA TYR A 20 -9.22 -15.59 3.25
C TYR A 20 -9.11 -17.11 3.42
N LYS A 21 -9.02 -17.82 2.32
CA LYS A 21 -8.58 -19.22 2.30
C LYS A 21 -7.11 -19.29 2.73
N ASP A 22 -6.69 -20.44 3.20
CA ASP A 22 -5.29 -20.72 3.56
C ASP A 22 -4.40 -20.96 2.34
N ASP A 23 -4.95 -20.81 1.13
CA ASP A 23 -4.23 -20.99 -0.12
C ASP A 23 -3.13 -19.92 -0.26
N PRO A 24 -1.88 -20.33 -0.51
CA PRO A 24 -0.79 -19.39 -0.73
C PRO A 24 -1.02 -18.60 -2.02
N VAL A 25 -0.69 -17.31 -1.98
CA VAL A 25 -0.68 -16.47 -3.19
C VAL A 25 0.72 -16.56 -3.81
N PRO A 26 0.84 -17.00 -5.09
CA PRO A 26 2.13 -17.08 -5.77
C PRO A 26 2.86 -15.74 -5.82
N GLU A 27 4.17 -15.72 -5.60
CA GLU A 27 4.98 -14.49 -5.65
C GLU A 27 4.90 -13.82 -7.02
N GLU A 28 4.91 -14.60 -8.10
CA GLU A 28 4.79 -14.09 -9.47
C GLU A 28 3.46 -13.36 -9.71
N LEU A 29 2.39 -13.77 -9.01
CA LEU A 29 1.11 -13.10 -9.10
C LEU A 29 1.13 -11.75 -8.40
N ILE A 30 1.82 -11.67 -7.24
CA ILE A 30 2.01 -10.40 -6.53
C ILE A 30 2.89 -9.46 -7.33
N ASP A 31 3.94 -9.95 -7.95
CA ASP A 31 4.80 -9.15 -8.83
C ASP A 31 4.02 -8.57 -10.01
N GLN A 32 3.18 -9.37 -10.67
CA GLN A 32 2.30 -8.90 -11.75
C GLN A 32 1.33 -7.80 -11.29
N VAL A 33 0.71 -7.99 -10.12
CA VAL A 33 -0.19 -7.01 -9.50
C VAL A 33 0.54 -5.70 -9.21
N LEU A 34 1.74 -5.77 -8.62
CA LEU A 34 2.52 -4.58 -8.29
C LEU A 34 3.07 -3.87 -9.54
N GLN A 35 3.52 -4.61 -10.56
CA GLN A 35 3.94 -4.03 -11.84
C GLN A 35 2.81 -3.25 -12.51
N ALA A 36 1.59 -3.79 -12.50
CA ALA A 36 0.42 -3.08 -13.00
C ALA A 36 0.11 -1.84 -12.14
N ALA A 37 0.18 -1.96 -10.82
CA ALA A 37 -0.08 -0.88 -9.88
C ALA A 37 0.89 0.29 -10.02
N PHE A 38 2.16 0.03 -10.33
CA PHE A 38 3.19 1.06 -10.56
C PHE A 38 2.97 1.89 -11.83
N ARG A 39 1.93 1.58 -12.62
CA ARG A 39 1.43 2.43 -13.70
C ARG A 39 0.45 3.50 -13.23
N ALA A 40 0.12 3.55 -11.94
CA ALA A 40 -0.70 4.61 -11.37
C ALA A 40 -0.10 5.99 -11.68
N PRO A 41 -0.95 7.00 -11.97
CA PRO A 41 -0.46 8.37 -12.11
C PRO A 41 0.08 8.87 -10.77
N THR A 42 1.10 9.72 -10.82
CA THR A 42 1.65 10.41 -9.65
C THR A 42 1.83 11.88 -9.95
N SER A 43 1.86 12.72 -8.90
CA SER A 43 2.06 14.16 -9.06
C SER A 43 3.38 14.44 -9.77
N SER A 44 3.32 15.12 -10.91
CA SER A 44 4.49 15.48 -11.75
C SER A 44 5.43 14.30 -12.03
N ASN A 45 4.94 13.08 -11.97
CA ASN A 45 5.72 11.85 -12.07
C ASN A 45 6.86 11.74 -11.04
N ILE A 46 6.68 12.35 -9.85
CA ILE A 46 7.69 12.34 -8.78
C ILE A 46 7.79 10.99 -8.09
N GLN A 47 6.66 10.23 -8.07
CA GLN A 47 6.60 8.87 -7.52
C GLN A 47 7.01 8.82 -6.03
N THR A 48 6.41 9.67 -5.21
CA THR A 48 6.71 9.84 -3.78
C THR A 48 6.06 8.75 -2.91
N TYR A 49 6.27 7.50 -3.26
CA TYR A 49 5.72 6.36 -2.53
C TYR A 49 6.68 5.17 -2.52
N SER A 50 6.49 4.28 -1.56
CA SER A 50 7.07 2.93 -1.51
C SER A 50 6.01 1.92 -1.08
N VAL A 51 6.14 0.68 -1.56
CA VAL A 51 5.30 -0.45 -1.15
C VAL A 51 6.17 -1.51 -0.51
N ILE A 52 5.84 -1.89 0.72
CA ILE A 52 6.56 -2.92 1.47
C ILE A 52 5.71 -4.18 1.51
N ILE A 53 6.26 -5.30 1.02
CA ILE A 53 5.67 -6.63 1.22
C ILE A 53 6.11 -7.12 2.59
N VAL A 54 5.17 -7.22 3.53
CA VAL A 54 5.47 -7.64 4.90
C VAL A 54 5.31 -9.15 5.01
N GLN A 55 6.42 -9.87 4.92
CA GLN A 55 6.45 -11.34 4.97
C GLN A 55 6.64 -11.89 6.38
N ASP A 56 7.42 -11.20 7.23
CA ASP A 56 7.75 -11.65 8.60
C ASP A 56 6.48 -11.70 9.48
N PRO A 57 6.12 -12.88 10.01
CA PRO A 57 4.94 -13.05 10.86
C PRO A 57 5.04 -12.29 12.18
N VAL A 58 6.26 -12.04 12.70
CA VAL A 58 6.47 -11.27 13.93
C VAL A 58 6.12 -9.80 13.68
N ILE A 59 6.61 -9.25 12.56
CA ILE A 59 6.29 -7.88 12.14
C ILE A 59 4.77 -7.75 11.92
N ARG A 60 4.14 -8.70 11.24
CA ARG A 60 2.68 -8.69 10.98
C ARG A 60 1.87 -8.71 12.27
N LYS A 61 2.28 -9.51 13.26
CA LYS A 61 1.65 -9.55 14.57
C LYS A 61 1.77 -8.22 15.31
N GLN A 62 2.93 -7.57 15.25
CA GLN A 62 3.14 -6.25 15.84
C GLN A 62 2.26 -5.18 15.16
N LEU A 63 2.18 -5.19 13.82
CA LEU A 63 1.30 -4.30 13.07
C LEU A 63 -0.18 -4.55 13.38
N ALA A 64 -0.59 -5.81 13.55
CA ALA A 64 -1.94 -6.16 13.98
C ALA A 64 -2.28 -5.56 15.35
N ALA A 65 -1.32 -5.57 16.30
CA ALA A 65 -1.50 -4.95 17.60
C ALA A 65 -1.70 -3.44 17.50
N VAL A 66 -0.87 -2.73 16.71
CA VAL A 66 -1.05 -1.29 16.42
C VAL A 66 -2.41 -1.02 15.79
N ALA A 67 -2.86 -1.89 14.90
CA ALA A 67 -4.15 -1.79 14.24
C ALA A 67 -5.35 -2.15 15.14
N GLY A 68 -5.17 -2.23 16.45
CA GLY A 68 -6.24 -2.55 17.39
C GLY A 68 -6.58 -4.04 17.48
N GLY A 69 -5.62 -4.93 17.25
CA GLY A 69 -5.78 -6.38 17.34
C GLY A 69 -6.52 -6.99 16.15
N GLN A 70 -6.48 -6.35 14.99
CA GLN A 70 -7.17 -6.83 13.79
C GLN A 70 -6.51 -8.10 13.25
N LYS A 71 -7.16 -9.25 13.47
CA LYS A 71 -6.61 -10.58 13.10
C LYS A 71 -6.32 -10.74 11.62
N HIS A 72 -7.07 -10.07 10.76
CA HIS A 72 -6.85 -10.15 9.31
C HIS A 72 -5.55 -9.44 8.85
N VAL A 73 -4.95 -8.56 9.68
CA VAL A 73 -3.60 -8.01 9.43
C VAL A 73 -2.55 -9.12 9.60
N GLU A 74 -2.69 -9.93 10.65
CA GLU A 74 -1.77 -11.04 10.95
C GLU A 74 -1.95 -12.20 9.96
N LYS A 75 -3.22 -12.52 9.62
CA LYS A 75 -3.58 -13.74 8.90
C LYS A 75 -3.70 -13.60 7.38
N ALA A 76 -3.68 -12.39 6.82
CA ALA A 76 -3.77 -12.23 5.38
C ALA A 76 -2.63 -12.99 4.66
N PRO A 77 -2.90 -13.78 3.62
CA PRO A 77 -1.84 -14.44 2.84
C PRO A 77 -0.76 -13.48 2.37
N VAL A 78 -1.17 -12.29 1.92
CA VAL A 78 -0.27 -11.19 1.55
C VAL A 78 -0.63 -9.96 2.36
N PHE A 79 0.38 -9.28 2.89
CA PHE A 79 0.21 -7.99 3.55
C PHE A 79 1.17 -6.96 2.98
N LEU A 80 0.61 -5.87 2.49
CA LEU A 80 1.34 -4.76 1.89
C LEU A 80 1.21 -3.52 2.78
N ALA A 81 2.29 -2.77 2.96
CA ALA A 81 2.27 -1.45 3.57
C ALA A 81 2.58 -0.39 2.51
N PHE A 82 1.67 0.54 2.31
CA PHE A 82 1.82 1.66 1.38
C PHE A 82 2.33 2.86 2.14
N CYS A 83 3.51 3.32 1.76
CA CYS A 83 4.20 4.41 2.42
C CYS A 83 4.28 5.63 1.51
N ALA A 84 4.03 6.81 2.09
CA ALA A 84 4.51 8.07 1.56
C ALA A 84 6.03 8.10 1.75
N ASP A 85 6.77 8.40 0.69
CA ASP A 85 8.24 8.29 0.68
C ASP A 85 8.85 9.42 -0.15
N LEU A 86 9.48 10.36 0.53
CA LEU A 86 10.15 11.51 -0.08
C LEU A 86 11.65 11.27 -0.32
N THR A 87 12.20 10.15 0.13
CA THR A 87 13.66 9.89 0.09
C THR A 87 14.22 9.88 -1.33
N ARG A 88 13.44 9.33 -2.30
CA ARG A 88 13.84 9.33 -3.71
C ARG A 88 13.94 10.74 -4.27
N LEU A 89 12.97 11.61 -3.94
CA LEU A 89 12.95 13.01 -4.34
C LEU A 89 14.10 13.77 -3.68
N GLU A 90 14.34 13.58 -2.39
CA GLU A 90 15.46 14.17 -1.67
C GLU A 90 16.79 13.82 -2.33
N TYR A 91 17.00 12.51 -2.62
CA TYR A 91 18.22 12.06 -3.29
C TYR A 91 18.41 12.72 -4.67
N ALA A 92 17.33 12.80 -5.46
CA ALA A 92 17.38 13.43 -6.78
C ALA A 92 17.70 14.93 -6.72
N LEU A 93 17.11 15.64 -5.76
CA LEU A 93 17.39 17.05 -5.52
C LEU A 93 18.82 17.28 -5.05
N ALA A 94 19.29 16.51 -4.07
CA ALA A 94 20.65 16.61 -3.54
C ALA A 94 21.70 16.36 -4.64
N LYS A 95 21.48 15.40 -5.52
CA LYS A 95 22.36 15.12 -6.66
C LYS A 95 22.50 16.29 -7.63
N ASN A 96 21.53 17.20 -7.66
CA ASN A 96 21.51 18.40 -8.48
C ASN A 96 21.79 19.69 -7.67
N GLY A 97 22.34 19.58 -6.46
CA GLY A 97 22.70 20.71 -5.62
C GLY A 97 21.50 21.45 -4.99
N ASN A 98 20.32 20.82 -4.96
CA ASN A 98 19.11 21.38 -4.36
C ASN A 98 18.79 20.66 -3.04
N THR A 99 17.99 21.31 -2.20
CA THR A 99 17.51 20.77 -0.92
C THR A 99 16.01 20.57 -0.98
N LEU A 100 15.52 19.43 -0.47
CA LEU A 100 14.09 19.20 -0.31
C LEU A 100 13.56 20.09 0.83
N VAL A 101 12.44 20.77 0.57
CA VAL A 101 11.64 21.46 1.59
C VAL A 101 10.43 20.60 1.89
N ASP A 102 10.49 19.82 2.96
CA ASP A 102 9.47 18.79 3.31
C ASP A 102 8.60 19.17 4.52
N ASN A 103 8.91 20.26 5.21
CA ASN A 103 8.20 20.73 6.41
C ASN A 103 6.91 21.52 6.09
N ASN A 104 6.18 21.10 5.08
CA ASN A 104 4.94 21.75 4.65
C ASN A 104 3.86 20.70 4.34
N LEU A 105 2.60 21.14 4.33
CA LEU A 105 1.46 20.29 4.06
C LEU A 105 1.50 19.68 2.66
N GLU A 106 1.97 20.42 1.66
CA GLU A 106 1.99 19.98 0.26
C GLU A 106 2.84 18.72 0.06
N ALA A 107 4.05 18.68 0.63
CA ALA A 107 4.92 17.50 0.52
C ALA A 107 4.25 16.24 1.09
N GLY A 108 3.65 16.34 2.27
CA GLY A 108 2.93 15.22 2.89
C GLY A 108 1.67 14.84 2.13
N LEU A 109 0.93 15.80 1.61
CA LEU A 109 -0.30 15.57 0.84
C LEU A 109 0.02 14.85 -0.48
N VAL A 110 0.97 15.36 -1.26
CA VAL A 110 1.39 14.77 -2.54
C VAL A 110 1.84 13.32 -2.33
N ALA A 111 2.71 13.06 -1.35
CA ALA A 111 3.20 11.71 -1.08
C ALA A 111 2.09 10.75 -0.61
N SER A 112 1.15 11.23 0.21
CA SER A 112 0.00 10.42 0.64
C SER A 112 -0.96 10.11 -0.52
N VAL A 113 -1.19 11.07 -1.42
CA VAL A 113 -2.04 10.88 -2.60
C VAL A 113 -1.39 9.89 -3.56
N ASP A 114 -0.10 10.02 -3.86
CA ASP A 114 0.64 9.09 -4.69
C ASP A 114 0.53 7.64 -4.14
N ALA A 115 0.76 7.45 -2.84
CA ALA A 115 0.61 6.17 -2.18
C ALA A 115 -0.83 5.61 -2.28
N ALA A 116 -1.85 6.48 -2.18
CA ALA A 116 -3.25 6.08 -2.29
C ALA A 116 -3.63 5.67 -3.72
N LEU A 117 -3.13 6.37 -4.73
CA LEU A 117 -3.36 6.05 -6.14
C LEU A 117 -2.75 4.68 -6.49
N VAL A 118 -1.51 4.44 -6.06
CA VAL A 118 -0.86 3.13 -6.23
C VAL A 118 -1.60 2.04 -5.45
N GLY A 119 -2.05 2.33 -4.24
CA GLY A 119 -2.83 1.38 -3.44
C GLY A 119 -4.16 1.01 -4.10
N MET A 120 -4.90 1.97 -4.67
CA MET A 120 -6.14 1.64 -5.38
C MET A 120 -5.85 0.86 -6.67
N SER A 121 -4.78 1.20 -7.39
CA SER A 121 -4.36 0.44 -8.58
C SER A 121 -3.98 -1.00 -8.21
N THR A 122 -3.25 -1.20 -7.09
CA THR A 122 -2.94 -2.53 -6.53
C THR A 122 -4.21 -3.31 -6.23
N TYR A 123 -5.19 -2.66 -5.59
CA TYR A 123 -6.44 -3.29 -5.21
C TYR A 123 -7.20 -3.81 -6.44
N LEU A 124 -7.34 -2.96 -7.47
CA LEU A 124 -8.04 -3.34 -8.71
C LEU A 124 -7.29 -4.42 -9.49
N ALA A 125 -5.96 -4.32 -9.59
CA ALA A 125 -5.15 -5.35 -10.22
C ALA A 125 -5.28 -6.69 -9.49
N ALA A 126 -5.26 -6.70 -8.16
CA ALA A 126 -5.46 -7.90 -7.36
C ALA A 126 -6.86 -8.51 -7.58
N GLU A 127 -7.91 -7.69 -7.60
CA GLU A 127 -9.27 -8.19 -7.87
C GLU A 127 -9.42 -8.76 -9.28
N SER A 128 -8.73 -8.21 -10.27
CA SER A 128 -8.78 -8.71 -11.66
C SER A 128 -8.21 -10.11 -11.82
N VAL A 129 -7.37 -10.54 -10.89
CA VAL A 129 -6.76 -11.90 -10.87
C VAL A 129 -7.36 -12.80 -9.79
N GLY A 130 -8.54 -12.43 -9.25
CA GLY A 130 -9.31 -13.25 -8.31
C GLY A 130 -8.91 -13.11 -6.84
N LEU A 131 -7.97 -12.23 -6.51
CA LEU A 131 -7.68 -11.88 -5.11
C LEU A 131 -8.73 -10.89 -4.59
N LYS A 132 -8.95 -10.92 -3.28
CA LYS A 132 -9.77 -9.94 -2.57
C LYS A 132 -8.99 -9.36 -1.41
N GLY A 133 -9.40 -8.19 -0.93
CA GLY A 133 -8.65 -7.58 0.16
C GLY A 133 -9.39 -6.50 0.93
N VAL A 134 -8.62 -5.84 1.79
CA VAL A 134 -9.09 -4.72 2.59
C VAL A 134 -7.95 -3.74 2.86
N MET A 135 -8.23 -2.45 2.75
CA MET A 135 -7.31 -1.39 3.19
C MET A 135 -7.43 -1.15 4.69
N ILE A 136 -6.29 -0.98 5.36
CA ILE A 136 -6.18 -0.90 6.82
C ILE A 136 -5.55 0.43 7.21
N GLY A 137 -6.38 1.43 7.49
CA GLY A 137 -5.93 2.75 7.95
C GLY A 137 -5.46 2.76 9.41
N ALA A 138 -5.82 1.73 10.19
CA ALA A 138 -5.52 1.65 11.62
C ALA A 138 -4.02 1.53 11.95
N LEU A 139 -3.14 1.33 10.97
CA LEU A 139 -1.68 1.45 11.15
C LEU A 139 -1.26 2.87 11.57
N ARG A 140 -2.10 3.88 11.31
CA ARG A 140 -1.88 5.26 11.76
C ARG A 140 -2.33 5.53 13.19
N ASN A 141 -2.94 4.55 13.90
CA ASN A 141 -3.29 4.73 15.31
C ASN A 141 -2.05 5.03 16.17
N ASP A 142 -0.91 4.44 15.79
CA ASP A 142 0.42 4.80 16.29
C ASP A 142 1.41 4.81 15.11
N ALA A 143 1.52 5.96 14.45
CA ALA A 143 2.38 6.13 13.29
C ALA A 143 3.87 5.94 13.62
N VAL A 144 4.28 6.34 14.84
CA VAL A 144 5.67 6.20 15.32
C VAL A 144 6.01 4.73 15.54
N ALA A 145 5.13 3.98 16.21
CA ALA A 145 5.33 2.54 16.38
C ALA A 145 5.35 1.82 15.03
N THR A 146 4.42 2.16 14.12
CA THR A 146 4.38 1.57 12.77
C THR A 146 5.68 1.83 11.99
N ALA A 147 6.19 3.06 12.02
CA ALA A 147 7.46 3.39 11.36
C ALA A 147 8.62 2.57 11.93
N ARG A 148 8.68 2.43 13.26
CA ARG A 148 9.72 1.62 13.94
C ARG A 148 9.61 0.14 13.58
N ILE A 149 8.41 -0.43 13.58
CA ILE A 149 8.15 -1.84 13.26
C ILE A 149 8.55 -2.15 11.82
N LEU A 150 8.24 -1.25 10.88
CA LEU A 150 8.58 -1.40 9.46
C LEU A 150 10.02 -0.97 9.14
N GLY A 151 10.77 -0.41 10.09
CA GLY A 151 12.13 0.09 9.84
C GLY A 151 12.20 1.27 8.88
N LEU A 152 11.18 2.14 8.90
CA LEU A 152 11.10 3.28 7.97
C LEU A 152 12.14 4.33 8.33
N PRO A 153 12.87 4.89 7.34
CA PRO A 153 13.77 6.02 7.56
C PRO A 153 12.99 7.32 7.80
N SER A 154 13.71 8.40 8.11
CA SER A 154 13.13 9.74 8.11
C SER A 154 12.48 10.05 6.75
N GLN A 155 11.46 10.92 6.73
CA GLN A 155 10.71 11.33 5.53
C GLN A 155 9.87 10.20 4.89
N VAL A 156 9.72 9.05 5.57
CA VAL A 156 8.86 7.95 5.15
C VAL A 156 7.85 7.64 6.25
N TYR A 157 6.57 7.54 5.90
CA TYR A 157 5.53 7.10 6.84
C TYR A 157 4.51 6.19 6.16
N CYS A 158 3.96 5.25 6.92
CA CYS A 158 2.92 4.36 6.43
C CYS A 158 1.58 5.09 6.34
N VAL A 159 1.01 5.14 5.13
CA VAL A 159 -0.31 5.75 4.88
C VAL A 159 -1.41 4.76 5.24
N PHE A 160 -1.30 3.51 4.82
CA PHE A 160 -2.21 2.41 5.17
C PHE A 160 -1.58 1.06 4.83
N GLY A 161 -2.13 0.00 5.40
CA GLY A 161 -1.85 -1.37 5.00
C GLY A 161 -2.92 -1.93 4.06
N MET A 162 -2.62 -3.06 3.40
CA MET A 162 -3.58 -3.83 2.61
C MET A 162 -3.34 -5.31 2.84
N GLY A 163 -4.40 -6.03 3.27
CA GLY A 163 -4.40 -7.48 3.25
C GLY A 163 -5.00 -7.98 1.96
N LEU A 164 -4.41 -9.00 1.34
CA LEU A 164 -4.87 -9.66 0.12
C LEU A 164 -4.84 -11.18 0.28
N GLY A 165 -5.76 -11.86 -0.40
CA GLY A 165 -5.81 -13.32 -0.47
C GLY A 165 -7.00 -13.80 -1.30
N PHE A 166 -7.09 -15.12 -1.52
CA PHE A 166 -8.26 -15.73 -2.14
C PHE A 166 -9.43 -15.73 -1.15
N PRO A 167 -10.65 -15.34 -1.55
CA PRO A 167 -11.83 -15.25 -0.69
C PRO A 167 -12.45 -16.62 -0.36
#